data_5a3365025bc10b3b77d96d31f0c9d05e
#
_entry.id   5a3365025bc10b3b77d96d31f0c9d05e
#
_cell.length_a   1.000
_cell.length_b   1.000
_cell.length_c   1.000
_cell.angle_alpha   90.00
_cell.angle_beta   90.00
_cell.angle_gamma   90.00
#
_symmetry.space_group_name_H-M   'P 1'
#
loop_
_entity.id
_entity.type
_entity.pdbx_description
1 polymer ?
#
loop_
_entity_poly.entity_id
_entity_poly.type
_entity_poly.pdbx_seq_one_letter_code
_entity_poly.pdbx_strand_id
1 'polypeptide(L)'
;MSTADEALEKREKELESRIQMLERQLDRLSAHISTEDVPAAEAPVPKTRQIAREYPDEDLPELSEEVLSWAGRNAVLPRLATVCFLMVVALVLRTVTDSGLVSKLIGSGLGMGYAAGLMIFGWYKYARESPLAPVFAACGVVLMSTIVVETHMHFKSLPLVPAYLTLMATGFGMALMSRRFNAFVPISVGVLGMCFAGAAIDYPHPFFPYLALVLYTANVLGYFAAQLKRCSWLRWSVLVVTMVMLQLWGVRLGMLLRKGEDIPPELASDWYLPVLALFFLTFIFLSLLGIVNAGSRKISRFDFSLPTLNVIWAFTLARHVIEARQMNVNFLGVIGLLGAVVLLGLTFWCARRDTDGAPGTNTFAFSGASLLVIALPAATGAFVLSLPVISLVAITMAIVSRVWENGGLRGTTYLMNIYSCVALAFVLRGEGTGATDPINMLPAGLLAVISIYHYQWCRRWPVPAASALFDAFDRNDRSAVLLLLGGLASSFFMIRVGIFQAIQLVPVEIQRDTFRCGQSVLINAAAIVLIVVAYLRQNKEIRNVAILVTVVGAIKVFLYDLLGTHGLPLVFSIFSFGMAAAIESIALGKWQKQSAGPSQKGVVTDT
;
A
#
# COMPACT_ATOMS: atom_id res chain seq x y z
N MET A 1 -2.20 4.24 65.43
CA MET A 1 -2.79 4.05 64.06
C MET A 1 -2.16 5.11 63.18
N SER A 2 -1.50 4.69 62.14
CA SER A 2 -0.67 5.54 61.26
C SER A 2 -1.55 6.33 60.28
N THR A 3 -1.15 7.54 59.95
CA THR A 3 -1.76 8.40 58.91
C THR A 3 -1.92 7.73 57.53
N ALA A 4 -1.24 6.60 57.34
CA ALA A 4 -1.35 5.75 56.17
C ALA A 4 -2.62 4.91 56.15
N ASP A 5 -3.07 4.44 57.33
CA ASP A 5 -4.29 3.60 57.42
C ASP A 5 -5.57 4.44 57.21
N GLU A 6 -5.59 5.69 57.67
CA GLU A 6 -6.70 6.62 57.40
C GLU A 6 -6.79 7.00 55.92
N ALA A 7 -5.64 7.13 55.23
CA ALA A 7 -5.61 7.42 53.82
C ALA A 7 -6.07 6.24 52.95
N LEU A 8 -5.79 5.01 53.39
CA LEU A 8 -6.25 3.78 52.73
C LEU A 8 -7.77 3.62 52.90
N GLU A 9 -8.30 3.79 54.11
CA GLU A 9 -9.72 3.70 54.41
C GLU A 9 -10.54 4.78 53.64
N LYS A 10 -9.98 5.97 53.47
CA LYS A 10 -10.60 7.03 52.67
C LYS A 10 -10.66 6.68 51.19
N ARG A 11 -9.61 6.07 50.62
CA ARG A 11 -9.58 5.58 49.25
C ARG A 11 -10.54 4.42 49.00
N GLU A 12 -10.64 3.51 49.94
CA GLU A 12 -11.57 2.37 49.90
C GLU A 12 -13.02 2.86 49.84
N LYS A 13 -13.41 3.80 50.71
CA LYS A 13 -14.74 4.44 50.67
C LYS A 13 -15.02 5.23 49.38
N GLU A 14 -14.01 5.84 48.82
CA GLU A 14 -14.14 6.55 47.52
C GLU A 14 -14.34 5.59 46.36
N LEU A 15 -13.65 4.44 46.36
CA LEU A 15 -13.82 3.36 45.38
C LEU A 15 -15.20 2.69 45.49
N GLU A 16 -15.65 2.39 46.71
CA GLU A 16 -16.98 1.84 46.94
C GLU A 16 -18.09 2.79 46.43
N SER A 17 -17.94 4.10 46.66
CA SER A 17 -18.91 5.09 46.19
C SER A 17 -18.95 5.18 44.66
N ARG A 18 -17.79 5.02 43.98
CA ARG A 18 -17.71 4.98 42.51
C ARG A 18 -18.32 3.70 41.94
N ILE A 19 -18.10 2.55 42.58
CA ILE A 19 -18.71 1.27 42.18
C ILE A 19 -20.25 1.38 42.26
N GLN A 20 -20.78 1.86 43.36
CA GLN A 20 -22.23 2.06 43.50
C GLN A 20 -22.83 3.06 42.49
N MET A 21 -22.08 4.08 42.11
CA MET A 21 -22.52 5.02 41.09
C MET A 21 -22.57 4.35 39.69
N LEU A 22 -21.59 3.54 39.35
CA LEU A 22 -21.53 2.80 38.09
C LEU A 22 -22.63 1.72 38.02
N GLU A 23 -22.90 1.01 39.12
CA GLU A 23 -24.00 0.05 39.19
C GLU A 23 -25.36 0.74 38.97
N ARG A 24 -25.61 1.89 39.58
CA ARG A 24 -26.84 2.67 39.34
C ARG A 24 -26.96 3.20 37.89
N GLN A 25 -25.85 3.50 37.22
CA GLN A 25 -25.86 3.87 35.82
C GLN A 25 -26.16 2.66 34.92
N LEU A 26 -25.64 1.50 35.27
CA LEU A 26 -25.88 0.24 34.55
C LEU A 26 -27.35 -0.18 34.67
N ASP A 27 -27.93 -0.08 35.86
CA ASP A 27 -29.35 -0.34 36.11
C ASP A 27 -30.27 0.62 35.35
N ARG A 28 -29.93 1.90 35.27
CA ARG A 28 -30.69 2.87 34.46
C ARG A 28 -30.61 2.57 32.97
N LEU A 29 -29.47 2.14 32.47
CA LEU A 29 -29.31 1.74 31.07
C LEU A 29 -30.06 0.46 30.76
N SER A 30 -30.04 -0.53 31.66
CA SER A 30 -30.78 -1.78 31.52
C SER A 30 -32.31 -1.54 31.57
N ALA A 31 -32.78 -0.65 32.44
CA ALA A 31 -34.19 -0.25 32.50
C ALA A 31 -34.66 0.50 31.24
N HIS A 32 -33.77 1.29 30.61
CA HIS A 32 -34.10 1.97 29.34
C HIS A 32 -34.18 0.99 28.16
N ILE A 33 -33.41 -0.09 28.18
CA ILE A 33 -33.44 -1.15 27.17
C ILE A 33 -34.68 -2.04 27.33
N SER A 34 -35.17 -2.20 28.56
CA SER A 34 -36.35 -3.06 28.84
C SER A 34 -37.70 -2.38 28.61
N THR A 35 -37.77 -1.07 28.34
CA THR A 35 -39.01 -0.31 28.17
C THR A 35 -39.42 -0.01 26.72
N GLU A 36 -38.70 -0.55 25.71
CA GLU A 36 -39.13 -0.46 24.31
C GLU A 36 -39.77 -1.79 23.80
N ASP A 37 -40.76 -2.28 24.55
CA ASP A 37 -41.71 -3.25 24.02
C ASP A 37 -42.89 -2.49 23.39
N VAL A 38 -42.89 -2.34 22.06
CA VAL A 38 -44.03 -1.89 21.23
C VAL A 38 -44.61 -3.08 20.50
N PRO A 39 -45.95 -3.24 20.44
CA PRO A 39 -46.61 -4.47 20.00
C PRO A 39 -46.49 -4.72 18.49
N ALA A 40 -46.42 -5.99 18.15
CA ALA A 40 -46.26 -6.56 16.85
C ALA A 40 -47.35 -6.15 15.84
N ALA A 41 -46.94 -5.59 14.70
CA ALA A 41 -47.68 -5.63 13.44
C ALA A 41 -46.75 -6.27 12.38
N GLU A 42 -47.18 -7.40 11.86
CA GLU A 42 -46.49 -8.20 10.86
C GLU A 42 -46.36 -7.46 9.52
N ALA A 43 -45.15 -7.08 9.16
CA ALA A 43 -44.72 -6.88 7.77
C ALA A 43 -43.28 -7.42 7.65
N PRO A 44 -42.89 -8.05 6.54
CA PRO A 44 -41.56 -8.64 6.43
C PRO A 44 -40.51 -7.55 6.32
N VAL A 45 -39.88 -7.27 7.45
CA VAL A 45 -38.76 -6.35 7.56
C VAL A 45 -37.52 -7.01 6.95
N PRO A 46 -36.85 -6.37 5.98
CA PRO A 46 -35.54 -6.85 5.56
C PRO A 46 -34.61 -6.78 6.78
N LYS A 47 -33.96 -7.88 7.09
CA LYS A 47 -33.01 -8.01 8.21
C LYS A 47 -31.94 -6.94 8.08
N THR A 48 -32.13 -5.82 8.75
CA THR A 48 -31.11 -4.80 8.97
C THR A 48 -30.05 -5.42 9.87
N ARG A 49 -28.97 -5.87 9.26
CA ARG A 49 -27.77 -6.34 9.93
C ARG A 49 -27.23 -5.20 10.78
N GLN A 50 -27.33 -5.33 12.09
CA GLN A 50 -26.59 -4.49 13.01
C GLN A 50 -25.10 -4.75 12.77
N ILE A 51 -24.44 -3.85 12.03
CA ILE A 51 -22.98 -3.78 11.96
C ILE A 51 -22.55 -3.33 13.34
N ALA A 52 -22.07 -4.28 14.13
CA ALA A 52 -21.37 -3.99 15.36
C ALA A 52 -20.18 -3.07 15.01
N ARG A 53 -20.34 -1.78 15.30
CA ARG A 53 -19.26 -0.80 15.30
C ARG A 53 -18.38 -1.08 16.51
N GLU A 54 -17.57 -2.11 16.43
CA GLU A 54 -16.39 -2.25 17.26
C GLU A 54 -15.20 -1.98 16.36
N TYR A 55 -14.73 -0.72 16.37
CA TYR A 55 -13.34 -0.42 16.10
C TYR A 55 -12.55 -0.78 17.36
N PRO A 56 -11.79 -1.85 17.40
CA PRO A 56 -10.75 -1.94 18.40
C PRO A 56 -9.58 -1.08 17.88
N ASP A 57 -9.22 -0.08 18.65
CA ASP A 57 -7.91 0.58 18.63
C ASP A 57 -6.80 -0.42 19.03
N GLU A 58 -6.62 -1.51 18.28
CA GLU A 58 -5.71 -2.59 18.69
C GLU A 58 -4.32 -2.54 18.01
N ASP A 59 -4.01 -1.55 17.17
CA ASP A 59 -2.81 -1.69 16.34
C ASP A 59 -1.64 -0.73 16.68
N LEU A 60 -1.73 0.11 17.69
CA LEU A 60 -0.63 1.00 18.09
C LEU A 60 -0.07 0.82 19.51
N PRO A 61 -0.72 0.18 20.47
CA PRO A 61 -0.15 0.00 21.82
C PRO A 61 0.80 -1.18 21.95
N GLU A 62 0.75 -2.20 21.09
CA GLU A 62 1.46 -3.46 21.33
C GLU A 62 2.99 -3.33 21.39
N LEU A 63 3.60 -2.47 20.61
CA LEU A 63 5.06 -2.26 20.64
C LEU A 63 5.52 -1.43 21.84
N SER A 64 4.75 -0.40 22.20
CA SER A 64 5.08 0.47 23.33
C SER A 64 4.77 -0.19 24.67
N GLU A 65 3.67 -0.92 24.80
CA GLU A 65 3.31 -1.63 26.04
C GLU A 65 4.24 -2.81 26.32
N GLU A 66 4.67 -3.53 25.28
CA GLU A 66 5.56 -4.68 25.45
C GLU A 66 6.99 -4.26 25.75
N VAL A 67 7.49 -3.19 25.11
CA VAL A 67 8.79 -2.57 25.43
C VAL A 67 8.75 -1.92 26.81
N LEU A 68 7.68 -1.22 27.18
CA LEU A 68 7.49 -0.61 28.49
C LEU A 68 7.27 -1.68 29.59
N SER A 69 6.52 -2.74 29.33
CA SER A 69 6.37 -3.85 30.27
C SER A 69 7.65 -4.65 30.43
N TRP A 70 8.46 -4.74 29.36
CA TRP A 70 9.79 -5.34 29.42
C TRP A 70 10.78 -4.45 30.21
N ALA A 71 10.72 -3.14 30.02
CA ALA A 71 11.57 -2.15 30.72
C ALA A 71 11.09 -1.84 32.14
N GLY A 72 9.78 -1.87 32.40
CA GLY A 72 9.17 -1.44 33.68
C GLY A 72 9.15 -2.47 34.80
N ARG A 73 9.46 -3.75 34.56
CA ARG A 73 9.61 -4.74 35.64
C ARG A 73 11.03 -4.68 36.17
N ASN A 74 11.16 -4.72 37.51
CA ASN A 74 12.43 -4.65 38.30
C ASN A 74 13.54 -5.66 37.91
N ALA A 75 13.51 -6.22 36.71
CA ALA A 75 14.41 -7.26 36.20
C ALA A 75 15.38 -6.76 35.11
N VAL A 76 15.42 -5.47 34.79
CA VAL A 76 16.30 -4.95 33.70
C VAL A 76 17.76 -5.08 34.10
N LEU A 77 18.11 -4.71 35.31
CA LEU A 77 19.49 -4.76 35.81
C LEU A 77 20.09 -6.17 35.82
N PRO A 78 19.42 -7.20 36.40
CA PRO A 78 19.89 -8.58 36.32
C PRO A 78 20.00 -9.11 34.89
N ARG A 79 19.10 -8.73 33.99
CA ARG A 79 19.16 -9.12 32.58
C ARG A 79 20.35 -8.50 31.88
N LEU A 80 20.59 -7.20 32.08
CA LEU A 80 21.74 -6.49 31.52
C LEU A 80 23.05 -7.09 32.06
N ALA A 81 23.17 -7.32 33.35
CA ALA A 81 24.33 -7.97 33.95
C ALA A 81 24.59 -9.38 33.35
N THR A 82 23.54 -10.16 33.14
CA THR A 82 23.65 -11.48 32.51
C THR A 82 24.16 -11.35 31.06
N VAL A 83 23.62 -10.40 30.26
CA VAL A 83 24.10 -10.15 28.90
C VAL A 83 25.57 -9.78 28.91
N CYS A 84 25.96 -8.83 29.76
CA CYS A 84 27.37 -8.40 29.85
C CYS A 84 28.28 -9.58 30.20
N PHE A 85 27.93 -10.39 31.18
CA PHE A 85 28.72 -11.56 31.57
C PHE A 85 28.87 -12.57 30.42
N LEU A 86 27.77 -12.91 29.73
CA LEU A 86 27.80 -13.83 28.59
C LEU A 86 28.63 -13.27 27.42
N MET A 87 28.59 -11.97 27.18
CA MET A 87 29.42 -11.31 26.17
C MET A 87 30.89 -11.30 26.53
N VAL A 88 31.25 -11.11 27.81
CA VAL A 88 32.63 -11.19 28.28
C VAL A 88 33.23 -12.57 28.01
N VAL A 89 32.51 -13.65 28.29
CA VAL A 89 32.97 -15.01 27.99
C VAL A 89 33.24 -15.20 26.50
N ALA A 90 32.34 -14.69 25.64
CA ALA A 90 32.52 -14.74 24.19
C ALA A 90 33.74 -13.92 23.71
N LEU A 91 33.95 -12.74 24.29
CA LEU A 91 35.12 -11.89 23.98
C LEU A 91 36.43 -12.54 24.41
N VAL A 92 36.47 -13.20 25.57
CA VAL A 92 37.64 -13.95 26.03
C VAL A 92 37.97 -15.08 25.05
N LEU A 93 36.98 -15.89 24.65
CA LEU A 93 37.14 -16.94 23.66
C LEU A 93 37.68 -16.40 22.33
N ARG A 94 37.16 -15.27 21.87
CA ARG A 94 37.64 -14.59 20.68
C ARG A 94 39.09 -14.15 20.82
N THR A 95 39.44 -13.47 21.91
CA THR A 95 40.80 -12.98 22.15
C THR A 95 41.82 -14.12 22.21
N VAL A 96 41.46 -15.25 22.85
CA VAL A 96 42.30 -16.46 22.90
C VAL A 96 42.49 -17.08 21.52
N THR A 97 41.46 -17.03 20.66
CA THR A 97 41.55 -17.50 19.28
C THR A 97 42.42 -16.57 18.41
N ASP A 98 42.25 -15.26 18.56
CA ASP A 98 43.01 -14.25 17.82
C ASP A 98 44.48 -14.23 18.23
N SER A 99 44.82 -14.48 19.49
CA SER A 99 46.20 -14.57 19.98
C SER A 99 46.97 -15.78 19.47
N GLY A 100 46.27 -16.71 18.80
CA GLY A 100 46.92 -17.95 18.27
C GLY A 100 47.20 -19.02 19.31
N LEU A 101 46.80 -18.83 20.58
CA LEU A 101 46.92 -19.84 21.65
C LEU A 101 46.10 -21.10 21.34
N VAL A 102 45.02 -20.94 20.60
CA VAL A 102 44.15 -22.02 20.11
C VAL A 102 44.06 -21.93 18.59
N SER A 103 44.08 -23.06 17.90
CA SER A 103 43.90 -23.05 16.43
C SER A 103 42.55 -22.43 16.06
N LYS A 104 42.50 -21.65 14.97
CA LYS A 104 41.29 -20.95 14.51
C LYS A 104 40.07 -21.86 14.37
N LEU A 105 40.28 -23.09 13.90
CA LEU A 105 39.23 -24.10 13.76
C LEU A 105 38.66 -24.53 15.13
N ILE A 106 39.52 -24.80 16.10
CA ILE A 106 39.11 -25.23 17.46
C ILE A 106 38.42 -24.04 18.16
N GLY A 107 38.99 -22.84 18.08
CA GLY A 107 38.41 -21.64 18.69
C GLY A 107 37.04 -21.31 18.13
N SER A 108 36.86 -21.39 16.82
CA SER A 108 35.55 -21.21 16.17
C SER A 108 34.54 -22.27 16.60
N GLY A 109 34.97 -23.53 16.67
CA GLY A 109 34.14 -24.65 17.14
C GLY A 109 33.70 -24.47 18.59
N LEU A 110 34.61 -24.04 19.48
CA LEU A 110 34.29 -23.73 20.88
C LEU A 110 33.33 -22.57 20.99
N GLY A 111 33.50 -21.49 20.20
CA GLY A 111 32.60 -20.37 20.16
C GLY A 111 31.18 -20.73 19.71
N MET A 112 31.08 -21.50 18.60
CA MET A 112 29.76 -22.01 18.13
C MET A 112 29.14 -22.98 19.14
N GLY A 113 29.94 -23.82 19.78
CA GLY A 113 29.51 -24.73 20.85
C GLY A 113 28.97 -23.97 22.06
N TYR A 114 29.65 -22.89 22.45
CA TYR A 114 29.20 -22.01 23.53
C TYR A 114 27.86 -21.34 23.18
N ALA A 115 27.73 -20.77 21.97
CA ALA A 115 26.48 -20.16 21.51
C ALA A 115 25.33 -21.17 21.45
N ALA A 116 25.57 -22.38 20.94
CA ALA A 116 24.60 -23.47 20.93
C ALA A 116 24.22 -23.89 22.35
N GLY A 117 25.19 -23.98 23.26
CA GLY A 117 24.98 -24.26 24.67
C GLY A 117 24.06 -23.24 25.35
N LEU A 118 24.24 -21.94 25.04
CA LEU A 118 23.34 -20.88 25.53
C LEU A 118 21.91 -21.02 24.99
N MET A 119 21.76 -21.42 23.72
CA MET A 119 20.42 -21.66 23.14
C MET A 119 19.73 -22.84 23.83
N ILE A 120 20.46 -23.94 24.06
CA ILE A 120 19.96 -25.13 24.79
C ILE A 120 19.62 -24.76 26.24
N PHE A 121 20.48 -23.98 26.89
CA PHE A 121 20.21 -23.50 28.25
C PHE A 121 19.00 -22.56 28.29
N GLY A 122 18.83 -21.72 27.27
CA GLY A 122 17.62 -20.93 27.09
C GLY A 122 16.37 -21.82 27.01
N TRP A 123 16.42 -22.90 26.21
CA TRP A 123 15.33 -23.89 26.14
C TRP A 123 14.99 -24.47 27.51
N TYR A 124 16.00 -24.89 28.26
CA TYR A 124 15.83 -25.44 29.62
C TYR A 124 15.22 -24.40 30.57
N LYS A 125 15.64 -23.14 30.50
CA LYS A 125 15.10 -22.05 31.31
C LYS A 125 13.65 -21.71 30.91
N TYR A 126 13.26 -21.81 29.64
CA TYR A 126 11.88 -21.68 29.18
C TYR A 126 11.00 -22.82 29.78
N ALA A 127 11.51 -24.04 29.81
CA ALA A 127 10.79 -25.16 30.41
C ALA A 127 10.55 -24.99 31.94
N ARG A 128 11.36 -24.14 32.60
CA ARG A 128 11.21 -23.75 34.01
C ARG A 128 10.56 -22.39 34.23
N GLU A 129 9.96 -21.80 33.19
CA GLU A 129 9.30 -20.49 33.24
C GLU A 129 10.17 -19.37 33.85
N SER A 130 11.48 -19.43 33.68
CA SER A 130 12.43 -18.46 34.22
C SER A 130 12.35 -17.13 33.47
N PRO A 131 12.32 -15.96 34.13
CA PRO A 131 12.31 -14.65 33.51
C PRO A 131 13.61 -14.31 32.72
N LEU A 132 14.68 -15.09 32.92
CA LEU A 132 15.94 -14.95 32.19
C LEU A 132 16.00 -15.80 30.91
N ALA A 133 15.03 -16.69 30.69
CA ALA A 133 15.01 -17.56 29.50
C ALA A 133 15.16 -16.79 28.16
N PRO A 134 14.46 -15.66 27.92
CA PRO A 134 14.62 -14.88 26.69
C PRO A 134 16.04 -14.34 26.51
N VAL A 135 16.74 -14.00 27.59
CA VAL A 135 18.09 -13.45 27.55
C VAL A 135 19.07 -14.48 27.04
N PHE A 136 19.06 -15.71 27.59
CA PHE A 136 19.96 -16.79 27.14
C PHE A 136 19.70 -17.16 25.69
N ALA A 137 18.45 -17.27 25.30
CA ALA A 137 18.07 -17.55 23.91
C ALA A 137 18.56 -16.45 22.95
N ALA A 138 18.32 -15.19 23.27
CA ALA A 138 18.74 -14.05 22.45
C ALA A 138 20.26 -13.93 22.34
N CYS A 139 20.99 -14.04 23.48
CA CYS A 139 22.45 -14.01 23.48
C CYS A 139 23.04 -15.17 22.67
N GLY A 140 22.48 -16.38 22.81
CA GLY A 140 22.93 -17.54 22.03
C GLY A 140 22.81 -17.30 20.52
N VAL A 141 21.70 -16.74 20.04
CA VAL A 141 21.49 -16.41 18.62
C VAL A 141 22.43 -15.31 18.14
N VAL A 142 22.54 -14.22 18.88
CA VAL A 142 23.41 -13.10 18.49
C VAL A 142 24.85 -13.55 18.41
N LEU A 143 25.31 -14.31 19.40
CA LEU A 143 26.67 -14.88 19.38
C LEU A 143 26.86 -15.87 18.26
N MET A 144 25.91 -16.80 18.02
CA MET A 144 26.01 -17.73 16.89
C MET A 144 26.10 -16.97 15.57
N SER A 145 25.25 -15.97 15.36
CA SER A 145 25.24 -15.15 14.16
C SER A 145 26.55 -14.41 13.93
N THR A 146 27.09 -13.77 14.96
CA THR A 146 28.36 -13.03 14.88
C THR A 146 29.56 -13.97 14.70
N ILE A 147 29.60 -15.09 15.41
CA ILE A 147 30.69 -16.08 15.30
C ILE A 147 30.71 -16.72 13.91
N VAL A 148 29.54 -17.07 13.34
CA VAL A 148 29.48 -17.63 11.97
C VAL A 148 30.03 -16.66 10.95
N VAL A 149 29.61 -15.37 11.02
CA VAL A 149 30.11 -14.33 10.11
C VAL A 149 31.62 -14.16 10.27
N GLU A 150 32.13 -14.04 11.48
CA GLU A 150 33.55 -13.86 11.76
C GLU A 150 34.40 -15.07 11.36
N THR A 151 33.90 -16.27 11.64
CA THR A 151 34.57 -17.53 11.29
C THR A 151 34.72 -17.70 9.77
N HIS A 152 33.71 -17.25 9.02
CA HIS A 152 33.76 -17.26 7.56
C HIS A 152 34.68 -16.17 7.01
N MET A 153 34.43 -14.90 7.41
CA MET A 153 35.11 -13.73 6.81
C MET A 153 36.55 -13.56 7.29
N HIS A 154 36.78 -13.65 8.60
CA HIS A 154 38.05 -13.31 9.20
C HIS A 154 38.97 -14.55 9.37
N PHE A 155 38.45 -15.62 9.94
CA PHE A 155 39.25 -16.83 10.19
C PHE A 155 39.36 -17.75 8.97
N LYS A 156 38.42 -17.62 8.01
CA LYS A 156 38.33 -18.49 6.82
C LYS A 156 38.31 -19.99 7.15
N SER A 157 37.86 -20.34 8.34
CA SER A 157 37.83 -21.72 8.83
C SER A 157 36.51 -22.43 8.57
N LEU A 158 35.41 -21.67 8.26
CA LEU A 158 34.10 -22.20 7.93
C LEU A 158 33.77 -21.93 6.45
N PRO A 159 33.60 -22.96 5.60
CA PRO A 159 33.16 -22.78 4.22
C PRO A 159 31.78 -22.11 4.14
N LEU A 160 31.48 -21.49 3.00
CA LEU A 160 30.26 -20.69 2.77
C LEU A 160 28.98 -21.49 3.02
N VAL A 161 28.87 -22.70 2.45
CA VAL A 161 27.66 -23.54 2.58
C VAL A 161 27.35 -23.91 4.03
N PRO A 162 28.33 -24.45 4.82
CA PRO A 162 28.10 -24.70 6.24
C PRO A 162 27.73 -23.43 7.04
N ALA A 163 28.28 -22.26 6.69
CA ALA A 163 27.94 -21.01 7.36
C ALA A 163 26.43 -20.69 7.21
N TYR A 164 25.92 -20.70 5.99
CA TYR A 164 24.50 -20.48 5.73
C TYR A 164 23.61 -21.56 6.36
N LEU A 165 24.00 -22.84 6.30
CA LEU A 165 23.25 -23.92 6.94
C LEU A 165 23.18 -23.75 8.46
N THR A 166 24.26 -23.30 9.10
CA THR A 166 24.29 -23.04 10.56
C THR A 166 23.32 -21.91 10.92
N LEU A 167 23.27 -20.83 10.14
CA LEU A 167 22.30 -19.75 10.34
C LEU A 167 20.85 -20.23 10.19
N MET A 168 20.57 -21.04 9.16
CA MET A 168 19.23 -21.60 8.96
C MET A 168 18.83 -22.55 10.09
N ALA A 169 19.75 -23.41 10.53
CA ALA A 169 19.53 -24.32 11.67
C ALA A 169 19.26 -23.53 12.97
N THR A 170 19.99 -22.43 13.19
CA THR A 170 19.76 -21.51 14.32
C THR A 170 18.37 -20.91 14.27
N GLY A 171 17.97 -20.34 13.14
CA GLY A 171 16.62 -19.77 12.93
C GLY A 171 15.52 -20.81 13.16
N PHE A 172 15.69 -22.01 12.61
CA PHE A 172 14.73 -23.11 12.78
C PHE A 172 14.65 -23.59 14.23
N GLY A 173 15.78 -23.75 14.92
CA GLY A 173 15.82 -24.14 16.34
C GLY A 173 15.10 -23.13 17.23
N MET A 174 15.26 -21.83 16.93
CA MET A 174 14.57 -20.76 17.66
C MET A 174 13.08 -20.72 17.33
N ALA A 175 12.67 -21.01 16.10
CA ALA A 175 11.26 -21.14 15.75
C ALA A 175 10.60 -22.33 16.47
N LEU A 176 11.30 -23.46 16.58
CA LEU A 176 10.83 -24.63 17.33
C LEU A 176 10.66 -24.31 18.83
N MET A 177 11.62 -23.59 19.42
CA MET A 177 11.56 -23.10 20.80
C MET A 177 10.32 -22.21 21.01
N SER A 178 10.12 -21.23 20.11
CA SER A 178 8.99 -20.31 20.17
C SER A 178 7.65 -21.05 20.08
N ARG A 179 7.54 -22.03 19.18
CA ARG A 179 6.33 -22.84 19.04
C ARG A 179 6.05 -23.68 20.29
N ARG A 180 7.11 -24.27 20.89
CA ARG A 180 6.97 -25.14 22.05
C ARG A 180 6.52 -24.39 23.31
N PHE A 181 7.05 -23.17 23.52
CA PHE A 181 6.83 -22.38 24.72
C PHE A 181 5.90 -21.18 24.50
N ASN A 182 5.34 -21.03 23.31
CA ASN A 182 4.49 -19.90 22.89
C ASN A 182 5.15 -18.51 23.17
N ALA A 183 6.49 -18.45 22.98
CA ALA A 183 7.31 -17.28 23.26
C ALA A 183 7.74 -16.61 21.95
N PHE A 184 7.59 -15.28 21.84
CA PHE A 184 7.90 -14.55 20.59
C PHE A 184 9.38 -14.16 20.45
N VAL A 185 10.12 -13.95 21.57
CA VAL A 185 11.52 -13.48 21.55
C VAL A 185 12.44 -14.42 20.78
N PRO A 186 12.43 -15.76 21.02
CA PRO A 186 13.35 -16.65 20.31
C PRO A 186 13.19 -16.55 18.78
N ILE A 187 11.99 -16.65 18.23
CA ILE A 187 11.80 -16.61 16.78
C ILE A 187 12.14 -15.25 16.20
N SER A 188 11.84 -14.14 16.91
CA SER A 188 12.15 -12.79 16.45
C SER A 188 13.65 -12.58 16.32
N VAL A 189 14.42 -12.93 17.36
CA VAL A 189 15.88 -12.79 17.34
C VAL A 189 16.50 -13.81 16.40
N GLY A 190 15.98 -15.04 16.36
CA GLY A 190 16.47 -16.11 15.46
C GLY A 190 16.35 -15.72 13.99
N VAL A 191 15.18 -15.24 13.60
CA VAL A 191 14.90 -14.86 12.19
C VAL A 191 15.67 -13.60 11.80
N LEU A 192 15.68 -12.57 12.64
CA LEU A 192 16.44 -11.34 12.35
C LEU A 192 17.95 -11.57 12.38
N GLY A 193 18.45 -12.34 13.35
CA GLY A 193 19.86 -12.71 13.43
C GLY A 193 20.31 -13.46 12.18
N MET A 194 19.50 -14.40 11.69
CA MET A 194 19.74 -15.13 10.45
C MET A 194 19.75 -14.19 9.23
N CYS A 195 18.82 -13.24 9.13
CA CYS A 195 18.76 -12.28 8.03
C CYS A 195 19.98 -11.35 8.02
N PHE A 196 20.32 -10.75 9.16
CA PHE A 196 21.43 -9.81 9.26
C PHE A 196 22.78 -10.50 9.09
N ALA A 197 22.97 -11.67 9.71
CA ALA A 197 24.19 -12.45 9.54
C ALA A 197 24.35 -12.95 8.10
N GLY A 198 23.26 -13.43 7.48
CA GLY A 198 23.28 -13.85 6.08
C GLY A 198 23.64 -12.71 5.13
N ALA A 199 23.17 -11.48 5.39
CA ALA A 199 23.55 -10.29 4.63
C ALA A 199 24.97 -9.82 4.91
N ALA A 200 25.50 -10.07 6.12
CA ALA A 200 26.85 -9.68 6.52
C ALA A 200 27.93 -10.63 5.98
N ILE A 201 27.61 -11.91 5.73
CA ILE A 201 28.55 -12.87 5.15
C ILE A 201 29.01 -12.35 3.78
N ASP A 202 30.32 -12.25 3.61
CA ASP A 202 30.99 -11.76 2.39
C ASP A 202 30.61 -10.34 1.96
N TYR A 203 30.17 -9.48 2.91
CA TYR A 203 29.96 -8.07 2.60
C TYR A 203 31.27 -7.42 2.10
N PRO A 204 31.27 -6.63 1.00
CA PRO A 204 30.12 -6.11 0.23
C PRO A 204 29.68 -6.99 -0.95
N HIS A 205 30.14 -8.22 -1.07
CA HIS A 205 29.90 -9.11 -2.20
C HIS A 205 29.28 -10.46 -1.79
N PRO A 206 28.07 -10.46 -1.15
CA PRO A 206 27.44 -11.70 -0.69
C PRO A 206 27.11 -12.62 -1.88
N PHE A 207 27.20 -13.93 -1.67
CA PHE A 207 26.72 -14.90 -2.65
C PHE A 207 25.19 -14.95 -2.64
N PHE A 208 24.59 -14.16 -3.52
CA PHE A 208 23.15 -13.87 -3.50
C PHE A 208 22.21 -15.08 -3.52
N PRO A 209 22.45 -16.17 -4.24
CA PRO A 209 21.57 -17.35 -4.18
C PRO A 209 21.45 -17.96 -2.78
N TYR A 210 22.54 -18.06 -2.03
CA TYR A 210 22.49 -18.58 -0.67
C TYR A 210 21.84 -17.58 0.30
N LEU A 211 22.12 -16.30 0.13
CA LEU A 211 21.42 -15.25 0.86
C LEU A 211 19.91 -15.32 0.59
N ALA A 212 19.49 -15.50 -0.66
CA ALA A 212 18.09 -15.65 -1.01
C ALA A 212 17.43 -16.87 -0.34
N LEU A 213 18.15 -18.00 -0.24
CA LEU A 213 17.64 -19.17 0.49
C LEU A 213 17.42 -18.90 1.97
N VAL A 214 18.34 -18.16 2.61
CA VAL A 214 18.20 -17.73 4.01
C VAL A 214 17.00 -16.79 4.17
N LEU A 215 16.87 -15.80 3.30
CA LEU A 215 15.72 -14.87 3.30
C LEU A 215 14.40 -15.60 3.05
N TYR A 216 14.39 -16.59 2.16
CA TYR A 216 13.21 -17.42 1.93
C TYR A 216 12.80 -18.18 3.20
N THR A 217 13.76 -18.83 3.84
CA THR A 217 13.54 -19.52 5.12
C THR A 217 13.03 -18.56 6.19
N ALA A 218 13.61 -17.35 6.27
CA ALA A 218 13.18 -16.31 7.20
C ALA A 218 11.71 -15.88 6.98
N ASN A 219 11.28 -15.72 5.72
CA ASN A 219 9.89 -15.39 5.42
C ASN A 219 8.91 -16.51 5.79
N VAL A 220 9.28 -17.76 5.53
CA VAL A 220 8.46 -18.91 5.94
C VAL A 220 8.35 -19.00 7.47
N LEU A 221 9.46 -18.86 8.19
CA LEU A 221 9.47 -18.84 9.65
C LEU A 221 8.70 -17.65 10.22
N GLY A 222 8.82 -16.47 9.60
CA GLY A 222 8.04 -15.28 9.95
C GLY A 222 6.54 -15.47 9.81
N TYR A 223 6.09 -16.21 8.80
CA TYR A 223 4.68 -16.59 8.67
C TYR A 223 4.20 -17.46 9.84
N PHE A 224 4.99 -18.46 10.23
CA PHE A 224 4.67 -19.28 11.40
C PHE A 224 4.69 -18.47 12.71
N ALA A 225 5.58 -17.48 12.83
CA ALA A 225 5.62 -16.58 13.97
C ALA A 225 4.35 -15.75 14.14
N ALA A 226 3.70 -15.37 13.03
CA ALA A 226 2.44 -14.62 13.05
C ALA A 226 1.27 -15.39 13.66
N GLN A 227 1.34 -16.72 13.72
CA GLN A 227 0.36 -17.55 14.45
C GLN A 227 0.48 -17.37 15.97
N LEU A 228 1.65 -16.93 16.45
CA LEU A 228 1.87 -16.47 17.82
C LEU A 228 1.37 -15.02 17.88
N LYS A 229 0.27 -14.75 18.56
CA LYS A 229 -0.57 -13.52 18.53
C LYS A 229 0.16 -12.16 18.64
N ARG A 230 1.49 -12.09 18.79
CA ARG A 230 2.26 -10.87 19.10
C ARG A 230 3.43 -10.56 18.16
N CYS A 231 3.53 -11.21 17.00
CA CYS A 231 4.69 -11.07 16.10
C CYS A 231 4.36 -10.54 14.70
N SER A 232 3.32 -9.74 14.52
CA SER A 232 2.97 -9.15 13.22
C SER A 232 4.09 -8.25 12.66
N TRP A 233 4.78 -7.49 13.52
CA TRP A 233 5.89 -6.61 13.14
C TRP A 233 7.08 -7.38 12.52
N LEU A 234 7.33 -8.62 12.96
CA LEU A 234 8.42 -9.44 12.43
C LEU A 234 8.23 -9.73 10.94
N ARG A 235 7.00 -9.98 10.51
CA ARG A 235 6.67 -10.21 9.08
C ARG A 235 7.03 -8.99 8.24
N TRP A 236 6.72 -7.76 8.72
CA TRP A 236 7.09 -6.52 8.06
C TRP A 236 8.61 -6.35 7.97
N SER A 237 9.31 -6.59 9.07
CA SER A 237 10.77 -6.44 9.12
C SER A 237 11.46 -7.41 8.16
N VAL A 238 11.06 -8.69 8.15
CA VAL A 238 11.63 -9.70 7.25
C VAL A 238 11.29 -9.39 5.79
N LEU A 239 10.07 -8.95 5.51
CA LEU A 239 9.66 -8.53 4.17
C LEU A 239 10.53 -7.38 3.66
N VAL A 240 10.71 -6.33 4.47
CA VAL A 240 11.54 -5.16 4.11
C VAL A 240 12.97 -5.58 3.84
N VAL A 241 13.59 -6.36 4.74
CA VAL A 241 14.97 -6.86 4.53
C VAL A 241 15.06 -7.67 3.24
N THR A 242 14.09 -8.54 2.97
CA THR A 242 14.07 -9.35 1.75
C THR A 242 13.94 -8.49 0.50
N MET A 243 12.99 -7.54 0.50
CA MET A 243 12.81 -6.63 -0.63
C MET A 243 14.06 -5.80 -0.90
N VAL A 244 14.70 -5.26 0.14
CA VAL A 244 15.92 -4.46 0.02
C VAL A 244 17.07 -5.31 -0.56
N MET A 245 17.30 -6.53 -0.04
CA MET A 245 18.39 -7.38 -0.51
C MET A 245 18.21 -7.84 -1.96
N LEU A 246 17.00 -8.26 -2.34
CA LEU A 246 16.70 -8.63 -3.72
C LEU A 246 16.72 -7.40 -4.66
N GLN A 247 16.33 -6.22 -4.17
CA GLN A 247 16.47 -4.97 -4.91
C GLN A 247 17.93 -4.63 -5.19
N LEU A 248 18.80 -4.74 -4.18
CA LEU A 248 20.24 -4.51 -4.33
C LEU A 248 20.84 -5.48 -5.35
N TRP A 249 20.47 -6.77 -5.27
CA TRP A 249 20.89 -7.77 -6.24
C TRP A 249 20.46 -7.39 -7.67
N GLY A 250 19.17 -7.08 -7.86
CA GLY A 250 18.63 -6.74 -9.17
C GLY A 250 19.21 -5.47 -9.77
N VAL A 251 19.37 -4.41 -8.95
CA VAL A 251 19.95 -3.14 -9.40
C VAL A 251 21.42 -3.32 -9.78
N ARG A 252 22.22 -4.04 -8.96
CA ARG A 252 23.63 -4.31 -9.24
C ARG A 252 23.79 -5.14 -10.51
N LEU A 253 22.99 -6.19 -10.65
CA LEU A 253 22.97 -7.04 -11.85
C LEU A 253 22.58 -6.22 -13.10
N GLY A 254 21.53 -5.41 -13.00
CA GLY A 254 21.07 -4.57 -14.12
C GLY A 254 22.09 -3.50 -14.53
N MET A 255 22.83 -2.92 -13.57
CA MET A 255 23.90 -1.96 -13.88
C MET A 255 25.06 -2.59 -14.65
N LEU A 256 25.54 -3.77 -14.22
CA LEU A 256 26.63 -4.48 -14.88
C LEU A 256 26.24 -4.94 -16.29
N LEU A 257 25.02 -5.49 -16.43
CA LEU A 257 24.49 -5.90 -17.73
C LEU A 257 24.40 -4.74 -18.73
N ARG A 258 23.96 -3.54 -18.29
CA ARG A 258 23.90 -2.34 -19.17
C ARG A 258 25.27 -1.83 -19.58
N LYS A 259 26.27 -1.98 -18.73
CA LYS A 259 27.65 -1.59 -19.04
C LYS A 259 28.39 -2.61 -19.90
N GLY A 260 27.87 -3.83 -20.04
CA GLY A 260 28.55 -4.94 -20.71
C GLY A 260 29.79 -5.44 -19.95
N GLU A 261 29.85 -5.22 -18.64
CA GLU A 261 30.90 -5.70 -17.76
C GLU A 261 30.73 -7.20 -17.44
N ASP A 262 31.84 -7.91 -17.18
CA ASP A 262 31.78 -9.29 -16.73
C ASP A 262 31.01 -9.43 -15.43
N ILE A 263 30.09 -10.37 -15.38
CA ILE A 263 29.25 -10.60 -14.23
C ILE A 263 29.96 -11.44 -13.20
N PRO A 264 30.22 -10.95 -11.99
CA PRO A 264 30.81 -11.72 -10.93
C PRO A 264 30.02 -12.99 -10.60
N PRO A 265 30.65 -14.12 -10.31
CA PRO A 265 29.96 -15.39 -10.04
C PRO A 265 29.03 -15.33 -8.81
N GLU A 266 29.31 -14.41 -7.88
CA GLU A 266 28.46 -14.20 -6.69
C GLU A 266 27.06 -13.70 -7.04
N LEU A 267 26.90 -12.97 -8.15
CA LEU A 267 25.61 -12.48 -8.61
C LEU A 267 24.74 -13.55 -9.26
N ALA A 268 25.35 -14.65 -9.74
CA ALA A 268 24.65 -15.80 -10.33
C ALA A 268 23.44 -15.38 -11.19
N SER A 269 23.71 -14.64 -12.26
CA SER A 269 22.71 -13.90 -13.08
C SER A 269 21.48 -14.72 -13.46
N ASP A 270 21.66 -16.03 -13.73
CA ASP A 270 20.61 -16.92 -14.22
C ASP A 270 19.60 -17.29 -13.13
N TRP A 271 20.02 -17.24 -11.86
CA TRP A 271 19.17 -17.54 -10.71
C TRP A 271 18.28 -16.38 -10.29
N TYR A 272 18.58 -15.15 -10.72
CA TYR A 272 17.87 -13.98 -10.25
C TYR A 272 16.37 -14.01 -10.56
N LEU A 273 16.00 -14.19 -11.83
CA LEU A 273 14.57 -14.21 -12.23
C LEU A 273 13.79 -15.40 -11.64
N PRO A 274 14.31 -16.64 -11.63
CA PRO A 274 13.67 -17.76 -10.93
C PRO A 274 13.47 -17.52 -9.44
N VAL A 275 14.46 -16.95 -8.75
CA VAL A 275 14.36 -16.61 -7.32
C VAL A 275 13.32 -15.54 -7.09
N LEU A 276 13.31 -14.48 -7.89
CA LEU A 276 12.30 -13.42 -7.81
C LEU A 276 10.88 -13.98 -8.03
N ALA A 277 10.70 -14.87 -9.00
CA ALA A 277 9.44 -15.54 -9.26
C ALA A 277 9.02 -16.44 -8.07
N LEU A 278 9.96 -17.15 -7.45
CA LEU A 278 9.69 -17.95 -6.26
C LEU A 278 9.18 -17.10 -5.11
N PHE A 279 9.84 -15.96 -4.81
CA PHE A 279 9.38 -15.03 -3.78
C PHE A 279 8.02 -14.43 -4.12
N PHE A 280 7.81 -14.04 -5.37
CA PHE A 280 6.53 -13.53 -5.84
C PHE A 280 5.39 -14.51 -5.57
N LEU A 281 5.52 -15.77 -5.97
CA LEU A 281 4.53 -16.81 -5.76
C LEU A 281 4.33 -17.11 -4.28
N THR A 282 5.42 -17.17 -3.51
CA THR A 282 5.37 -17.43 -2.07
C THR A 282 4.60 -16.33 -1.34
N PHE A 283 4.85 -15.06 -1.63
CA PHE A 283 4.14 -13.95 -0.99
C PHE A 283 2.64 -13.92 -1.34
N ILE A 284 2.27 -14.23 -2.58
CA ILE A 284 0.85 -14.40 -2.95
C ILE A 284 0.24 -15.57 -2.17
N PHE A 285 0.93 -16.70 -2.10
CA PHE A 285 0.45 -17.88 -1.38
C PHE A 285 0.32 -17.64 0.13
N LEU A 286 1.31 -17.00 0.76
CA LEU A 286 1.26 -16.65 2.19
C LEU A 286 0.13 -15.68 2.52
N SER A 287 -0.10 -14.69 1.65
CA SER A 287 -1.25 -13.78 1.79
C SER A 287 -2.58 -14.52 1.65
N LEU A 288 -2.70 -15.41 0.67
CA LEU A 288 -3.90 -16.24 0.48
C LEU A 288 -4.16 -17.12 1.71
N LEU A 289 -3.12 -17.78 2.24
CA LEU A 289 -3.23 -18.56 3.49
C LEU A 289 -3.65 -17.68 4.67
N GLY A 290 -3.09 -16.47 4.80
CA GLY A 290 -3.46 -15.51 5.84
C GLY A 290 -4.94 -15.13 5.76
N ILE A 291 -5.44 -14.84 4.56
CA ILE A 291 -6.84 -14.50 4.31
C ILE A 291 -7.77 -15.69 4.57
N VAL A 292 -7.42 -16.89 4.09
CA VAL A 292 -8.23 -18.09 4.29
C VAL A 292 -8.32 -18.48 5.75
N ASN A 293 -7.21 -18.39 6.49
CA ASN A 293 -7.17 -18.74 7.91
C ASN A 293 -7.83 -17.67 8.81
N ALA A 294 -7.93 -16.43 8.36
CA ALA A 294 -8.64 -15.38 9.08
C ALA A 294 -10.16 -15.65 9.15
N GLY A 295 -10.73 -16.33 8.17
CA GLY A 295 -12.17 -16.60 8.08
C GLY A 295 -12.99 -15.31 8.10
N SER A 296 -13.99 -15.25 9.01
CA SER A 296 -14.82 -14.05 9.20
C SER A 296 -14.15 -12.96 10.06
N ARG A 297 -12.94 -13.19 10.56
CA ARG A 297 -12.18 -12.21 11.36
C ARG A 297 -11.57 -11.14 10.45
N LYS A 298 -11.24 -9.97 11.05
CA LYS A 298 -10.53 -8.90 10.35
C LYS A 298 -9.19 -9.42 9.80
N ILE A 299 -8.94 -9.17 8.51
CA ILE A 299 -7.65 -9.52 7.89
C ILE A 299 -6.59 -8.55 8.40
N SER A 300 -5.37 -9.06 8.62
CA SER A 300 -4.25 -8.22 9.06
C SER A 300 -3.90 -7.20 7.97
N ARG A 301 -3.45 -6.00 8.37
CA ARG A 301 -2.97 -4.96 7.43
C ARG A 301 -1.84 -5.49 6.55
N PHE A 302 -1.02 -6.39 7.09
CA PHE A 302 0.05 -7.05 6.34
C PHE A 302 -0.50 -7.90 5.19
N ASP A 303 -1.44 -8.81 5.48
CA ASP A 303 -2.01 -9.71 4.46
C ASP A 303 -2.83 -8.96 3.42
N PHE A 304 -3.40 -7.79 3.80
CA PHE A 304 -4.08 -6.89 2.88
C PHE A 304 -3.14 -6.20 1.89
N SER A 305 -2.00 -5.67 2.35
CA SER A 305 -1.08 -4.87 1.52
C SER A 305 -0.04 -5.70 0.77
N LEU A 306 0.33 -6.88 1.30
CA LEU A 306 1.40 -7.73 0.77
C LEU A 306 1.25 -8.07 -0.72
N PRO A 307 0.09 -8.52 -1.24
CA PRO A 307 -0.05 -8.89 -2.64
C PRO A 307 0.21 -7.72 -3.58
N THR A 308 -0.30 -6.53 -3.24
CA THR A 308 -0.12 -5.33 -4.08
C THR A 308 1.33 -4.85 -4.08
N LEU A 309 1.95 -4.76 -2.91
CA LEU A 309 3.37 -4.40 -2.80
C LEU A 309 4.25 -5.38 -3.59
N ASN A 310 4.00 -6.67 -3.41
CA ASN A 310 4.73 -7.74 -4.08
C ASN A 310 4.60 -7.64 -5.61
N VAL A 311 3.39 -7.44 -6.13
CA VAL A 311 3.12 -7.34 -7.57
C VAL A 311 3.88 -6.17 -8.19
N ILE A 312 3.75 -4.97 -7.61
CA ILE A 312 4.40 -3.76 -8.13
C ILE A 312 5.91 -3.91 -8.07
N TRP A 313 6.43 -4.34 -6.92
CA TRP A 313 7.87 -4.50 -6.69
C TRP A 313 8.48 -5.56 -7.60
N ALA A 314 7.92 -6.78 -7.63
CA ALA A 314 8.50 -7.88 -8.39
C ALA A 314 8.45 -7.62 -9.90
N PHE A 315 7.34 -7.05 -10.42
CA PHE A 315 7.22 -6.74 -11.85
C PHE A 315 8.19 -5.64 -12.29
N THR A 316 8.32 -4.56 -11.52
CA THR A 316 9.25 -3.46 -11.84
C THR A 316 10.70 -3.91 -11.82
N LEU A 317 11.04 -4.77 -10.87
CA LEU A 317 12.37 -5.31 -10.72
C LEU A 317 12.72 -6.33 -11.82
N ALA A 318 11.78 -7.24 -12.15
CA ALA A 318 11.91 -8.14 -13.29
C ALA A 318 12.11 -7.38 -14.60
N ARG A 319 11.28 -6.33 -14.81
CA ARG A 319 11.39 -5.47 -15.99
C ARG A 319 12.77 -4.82 -16.10
N HIS A 320 13.29 -4.27 -14.99
CA HIS A 320 14.60 -3.64 -14.96
C HIS A 320 15.73 -4.57 -15.44
N VAL A 321 15.71 -5.83 -14.97
CA VAL A 321 16.73 -6.83 -15.34
C VAL A 321 16.54 -7.35 -16.76
N ILE A 322 15.29 -7.55 -17.21
CA ILE A 322 14.97 -8.00 -18.57
C ILE A 322 15.36 -6.94 -19.60
N GLU A 323 15.09 -5.65 -19.32
CA GLU A 323 15.53 -4.53 -20.15
C GLU A 323 17.07 -4.44 -20.22
N ALA A 324 17.75 -4.64 -19.06
CA ALA A 324 19.21 -4.64 -19.02
C ALA A 324 19.84 -5.82 -19.79
N ARG A 325 19.16 -6.97 -19.86
CA ARG A 325 19.55 -8.12 -20.69
C ARG A 325 19.18 -7.97 -22.18
N GLN A 326 18.55 -6.87 -22.56
CA GLN A 326 18.04 -6.65 -23.94
C GLN A 326 17.05 -7.74 -24.38
N MET A 327 16.37 -8.40 -23.42
CA MET A 327 15.33 -9.37 -23.72
C MET A 327 14.00 -8.69 -24.03
N ASN A 328 13.10 -9.40 -24.70
CA ASN A 328 11.80 -8.86 -25.06
C ASN A 328 10.91 -8.62 -23.83
N VAL A 329 10.66 -7.36 -23.49
CA VAL A 329 9.81 -6.93 -22.36
C VAL A 329 8.34 -7.32 -22.57
N ASN A 330 7.89 -7.46 -23.82
CA ASN A 330 6.50 -7.83 -24.12
C ASN A 330 6.16 -9.21 -23.57
N PHE A 331 7.13 -10.14 -23.54
CA PHE A 331 6.95 -11.45 -22.94
C PHE A 331 6.66 -11.36 -21.42
N LEU A 332 7.41 -10.51 -20.71
CA LEU A 332 7.12 -10.22 -19.30
C LEU A 332 5.73 -9.61 -19.13
N GLY A 333 5.35 -8.70 -20.02
CA GLY A 333 4.01 -8.11 -20.03
C GLY A 333 2.91 -9.16 -20.16
N VAL A 334 3.06 -10.13 -21.07
CA VAL A 334 2.10 -11.24 -21.23
C VAL A 334 2.03 -12.11 -19.97
N ILE A 335 3.18 -12.46 -19.36
CA ILE A 335 3.20 -13.19 -18.08
C ILE A 335 2.48 -12.37 -16.99
N GLY A 336 2.73 -11.05 -16.93
CA GLY A 336 2.04 -10.16 -15.99
C GLY A 336 0.53 -10.12 -16.21
N LEU A 337 0.05 -10.10 -17.47
CA LEU A 337 -1.38 -10.18 -17.78
C LEU A 337 -2.00 -11.50 -17.33
N LEU A 338 -1.32 -12.62 -17.55
CA LEU A 338 -1.78 -13.92 -17.03
C LEU A 338 -1.84 -13.90 -15.50
N GLY A 339 -0.83 -13.33 -14.85
CA GLY A 339 -0.84 -13.12 -13.39
C GLY A 339 -2.01 -12.24 -12.93
N ALA A 340 -2.32 -11.15 -13.64
CA ALA A 340 -3.47 -10.29 -13.34
C ALA A 340 -4.79 -11.06 -13.46
N VAL A 341 -4.96 -11.90 -14.49
CA VAL A 341 -6.13 -12.75 -14.65
C VAL A 341 -6.27 -13.75 -13.49
N VAL A 342 -5.16 -14.35 -13.06
CA VAL A 342 -5.15 -15.27 -11.89
C VAL A 342 -5.58 -14.52 -10.61
N LEU A 343 -5.04 -13.32 -10.36
CA LEU A 343 -5.39 -12.51 -9.19
C LEU A 343 -6.86 -12.08 -9.22
N LEU A 344 -7.38 -11.68 -10.37
CA LEU A 344 -8.81 -11.38 -10.55
C LEU A 344 -9.67 -12.65 -10.40
N GLY A 345 -9.17 -13.80 -10.82
CA GLY A 345 -9.79 -15.10 -10.55
C GLY A 345 -9.86 -15.42 -9.05
N LEU A 346 -8.77 -15.14 -8.31
CA LEU A 346 -8.76 -15.24 -6.84
C LEU A 346 -9.74 -14.26 -6.19
N THR A 347 -9.88 -13.04 -6.73
CA THR A 347 -10.93 -12.09 -6.32
C THR A 347 -12.32 -12.70 -6.41
N PHE A 348 -12.62 -13.31 -7.56
CA PHE A 348 -13.90 -13.95 -7.78
C PHE A 348 -14.13 -15.17 -6.86
N TRP A 349 -13.08 -15.95 -6.64
CA TRP A 349 -13.13 -17.08 -5.70
C TRP A 349 -13.38 -16.64 -4.26
N CYS A 350 -12.68 -15.59 -3.80
CA CYS A 350 -12.90 -14.99 -2.48
C CYS A 350 -14.33 -14.43 -2.35
N ALA A 351 -14.84 -13.72 -3.36
CA ALA A 351 -16.17 -13.14 -3.35
C ALA A 351 -17.30 -14.20 -3.25
N ARG A 352 -17.08 -15.38 -3.84
CA ARG A 352 -18.03 -16.50 -3.72
C ARG A 352 -18.01 -17.16 -2.35
N ARG A 353 -16.86 -17.14 -1.68
CA ARG A 353 -16.69 -17.79 -0.38
C ARG A 353 -17.21 -16.94 0.78
N ASP A 354 -17.09 -15.62 0.65
CA ASP A 354 -17.45 -14.65 1.67
C ASP A 354 -18.75 -13.92 1.32
N THR A 355 -19.73 -13.97 2.20
CA THR A 355 -21.05 -13.37 1.99
C THR A 355 -21.12 -11.87 2.30
N ASP A 356 -20.06 -11.25 2.85
CA ASP A 356 -20.13 -9.92 3.48
C ASP A 356 -19.04 -8.93 3.08
N GLY A 357 -18.80 -8.74 1.78
CA GLY A 357 -17.87 -7.70 1.31
C GLY A 357 -16.44 -7.93 1.75
N ALA A 358 -15.96 -9.15 1.62
CA ALA A 358 -14.74 -9.67 2.19
C ALA A 358 -13.51 -8.82 1.88
N PRO A 359 -12.71 -8.50 2.88
CA PRO A 359 -11.43 -7.81 2.70
C PRO A 359 -10.48 -8.52 1.73
N GLY A 360 -10.52 -9.86 1.64
CA GLY A 360 -9.73 -10.65 0.68
C GLY A 360 -10.09 -10.36 -0.78
N THR A 361 -11.37 -10.16 -1.07
CA THR A 361 -11.85 -9.73 -2.39
C THR A 361 -11.19 -8.42 -2.81
N ASN A 362 -11.16 -7.43 -1.92
CA ASN A 362 -10.56 -6.12 -2.21
C ASN A 362 -9.05 -6.21 -2.39
N THR A 363 -8.36 -7.05 -1.61
CA THR A 363 -6.91 -7.26 -1.67
C THR A 363 -6.49 -7.78 -3.04
N PHE A 364 -7.10 -8.87 -3.51
CA PHE A 364 -6.74 -9.47 -4.79
C PHE A 364 -7.24 -8.66 -5.98
N ALA A 365 -8.39 -7.98 -5.85
CA ALA A 365 -8.88 -7.05 -6.87
C ALA A 365 -7.90 -5.90 -7.10
N PHE A 366 -7.43 -5.28 -6.03
CA PHE A 366 -6.49 -4.16 -6.12
C PHE A 366 -5.11 -4.62 -6.63
N SER A 367 -4.65 -5.80 -6.20
CA SER A 367 -3.39 -6.38 -6.69
C SER A 367 -3.46 -6.75 -8.17
N GLY A 368 -4.56 -7.40 -8.60
CA GLY A 368 -4.79 -7.75 -10.00
C GLY A 368 -4.92 -6.52 -10.89
N ALA A 369 -5.65 -5.49 -10.42
CA ALA A 369 -5.75 -4.20 -11.09
C ALA A 369 -4.39 -3.50 -11.22
N SER A 370 -3.59 -3.49 -10.15
CA SER A 370 -2.24 -2.91 -10.17
C SER A 370 -1.33 -3.63 -11.16
N LEU A 371 -1.38 -4.97 -11.18
CA LEU A 371 -0.60 -5.76 -12.14
C LEU A 371 -1.06 -5.51 -13.58
N LEU A 372 -2.37 -5.44 -13.83
CA LEU A 372 -2.92 -5.11 -15.14
C LEU A 372 -2.41 -3.76 -15.65
N VAL A 373 -2.43 -2.75 -14.78
CA VAL A 373 -2.00 -1.37 -15.10
C VAL A 373 -0.54 -1.31 -15.56
N ILE A 374 0.35 -2.08 -14.97
CA ILE A 374 1.78 -2.10 -15.33
C ILE A 374 2.13 -3.11 -16.41
N ALA A 375 1.41 -4.23 -16.48
CA ALA A 375 1.69 -5.32 -17.42
C ALA A 375 1.11 -5.06 -18.81
N LEU A 376 -0.06 -4.42 -18.92
CA LEU A 376 -0.72 -4.19 -20.22
C LEU A 376 0.12 -3.30 -21.14
N PRO A 377 0.66 -2.14 -20.69
CA PRO A 377 1.58 -1.34 -21.50
C PRO A 377 2.85 -2.09 -21.89
N ALA A 378 3.37 -2.93 -20.98
CA ALA A 378 4.57 -3.74 -21.25
C ALA A 378 4.28 -4.82 -22.32
N ALA A 379 3.10 -5.45 -22.28
CA ALA A 379 2.70 -6.49 -23.23
C ALA A 379 2.45 -5.95 -24.62
N THR A 380 1.81 -4.78 -24.71
CA THR A 380 1.42 -4.19 -26.01
C THR A 380 2.53 -3.36 -26.65
N GLY A 381 3.51 -2.90 -25.88
CA GLY A 381 4.50 -1.91 -26.32
C GLY A 381 3.90 -0.52 -26.64
N ALA A 382 2.57 -0.36 -26.48
CA ALA A 382 1.81 0.84 -26.83
C ALA A 382 1.17 1.45 -25.58
N PHE A 383 1.94 2.27 -24.86
CA PHE A 383 1.52 2.82 -23.55
C PHE A 383 0.19 3.57 -23.64
N VAL A 384 0.07 4.51 -24.58
CA VAL A 384 -1.12 5.38 -24.70
C VAL A 384 -2.37 4.57 -25.07
N LEU A 385 -2.22 3.57 -25.95
CA LEU A 385 -3.33 2.71 -26.38
C LEU A 385 -3.84 1.78 -25.26
N SER A 386 -2.97 1.42 -24.30
CA SER A 386 -3.34 0.58 -23.15
C SER A 386 -4.27 1.30 -22.16
N LEU A 387 -4.23 2.62 -22.06
CA LEU A 387 -4.96 3.41 -21.06
C LEU A 387 -6.50 3.30 -21.19
N PRO A 388 -7.11 3.41 -22.37
CA PRO A 388 -8.55 3.17 -22.54
C PRO A 388 -8.96 1.75 -22.17
N VAL A 389 -8.12 0.75 -22.46
CA VAL A 389 -8.39 -0.66 -22.13
C VAL A 389 -8.40 -0.85 -20.61
N ILE A 390 -7.45 -0.26 -19.88
CA ILE A 390 -7.43 -0.26 -18.41
C ILE A 390 -8.72 0.35 -17.86
N SER A 391 -9.16 1.49 -18.39
CA SER A 391 -10.39 2.15 -17.96
C SER A 391 -11.65 1.37 -18.32
N LEU A 392 -11.65 0.63 -19.42
CA LEU A 392 -12.75 -0.28 -19.79
C LEU A 392 -12.86 -1.43 -18.79
N VAL A 393 -11.73 -2.03 -18.41
CA VAL A 393 -11.69 -3.05 -17.34
C VAL A 393 -12.18 -2.44 -16.01
N ALA A 394 -11.81 -1.19 -15.71
CA ALA A 394 -12.32 -0.50 -14.52
C ALA A 394 -13.85 -0.40 -14.51
N ILE A 395 -14.50 -0.10 -15.63
CA ILE A 395 -15.97 -0.10 -15.73
C ILE A 395 -16.55 -1.49 -15.49
N THR A 396 -15.99 -2.54 -16.08
CA THR A 396 -16.48 -3.91 -15.84
C THR A 396 -16.38 -4.29 -14.38
N MET A 397 -15.28 -3.94 -13.71
CA MET A 397 -15.12 -4.10 -12.27
C MET A 397 -16.12 -3.25 -11.46
N ALA A 398 -16.45 -2.03 -11.92
CA ALA A 398 -17.48 -1.20 -11.28
C ALA A 398 -18.85 -1.87 -11.34
N ILE A 399 -19.23 -2.47 -12.46
CA ILE A 399 -20.47 -3.24 -12.60
C ILE A 399 -20.46 -4.42 -11.63
N VAL A 400 -19.37 -5.17 -11.56
CA VAL A 400 -19.20 -6.29 -10.62
C VAL A 400 -19.29 -5.82 -9.17
N SER A 401 -18.70 -4.65 -8.83
CA SER A 401 -18.74 -4.08 -7.47
C SER A 401 -20.18 -3.85 -6.99
N ARG A 402 -21.09 -3.52 -7.90
CA ARG A 402 -22.50 -3.38 -7.58
C ARG A 402 -23.18 -4.73 -7.33
N VAL A 403 -22.89 -5.74 -8.19
CA VAL A 403 -23.46 -7.10 -8.04
C VAL A 403 -23.01 -7.74 -6.72
N TRP A 404 -21.77 -7.48 -6.29
CA TRP A 404 -21.21 -8.01 -5.04
C TRP A 404 -21.39 -7.07 -3.85
N GLU A 405 -22.06 -5.94 -4.02
CA GLU A 405 -22.25 -4.91 -2.99
C GLU A 405 -20.92 -4.50 -2.27
N ASN A 406 -19.83 -4.44 -3.05
CA ASN A 406 -18.48 -4.22 -2.51
C ASN A 406 -17.94 -2.82 -2.88
N GLY A 407 -17.85 -1.93 -1.89
CA GLY A 407 -17.33 -0.58 -2.09
C GLY A 407 -15.82 -0.51 -2.30
N GLY A 408 -15.03 -1.42 -1.72
CA GLY A 408 -13.58 -1.45 -1.93
C GLY A 408 -13.20 -1.75 -3.38
N LEU A 409 -13.94 -2.66 -4.03
CA LEU A 409 -13.80 -2.93 -5.45
C LEU A 409 -14.12 -1.67 -6.28
N ARG A 410 -15.17 -0.91 -5.91
CA ARG A 410 -15.52 0.35 -6.57
C ARG A 410 -14.42 1.40 -6.42
N GLY A 411 -13.82 1.53 -5.23
CA GLY A 411 -12.67 2.41 -5.01
C GLY A 411 -11.48 2.06 -5.91
N THR A 412 -11.20 0.77 -6.12
CA THR A 412 -10.17 0.29 -7.04
C THR A 412 -10.43 0.77 -8.47
N THR A 413 -11.69 0.76 -8.94
CA THR A 413 -12.02 1.21 -10.29
C THR A 413 -11.80 2.71 -10.50
N TYR A 414 -12.03 3.52 -9.45
CA TYR A 414 -11.72 4.96 -9.50
C TYR A 414 -10.22 5.18 -9.65
N LEU A 415 -9.40 4.47 -8.87
CA LEU A 415 -7.95 4.58 -8.95
C LEU A 415 -7.40 4.16 -10.32
N MET A 416 -7.93 3.09 -10.91
CA MET A 416 -7.54 2.67 -12.27
C MET A 416 -7.85 3.72 -13.33
N ASN A 417 -9.05 4.29 -13.29
CA ASN A 417 -9.47 5.29 -14.27
C ASN A 417 -8.70 6.61 -14.08
N ILE A 418 -8.56 7.08 -12.83
CA ILE A 418 -7.77 8.29 -12.52
C ILE A 418 -6.33 8.11 -12.96
N TYR A 419 -5.71 6.94 -12.67
CA TYR A 419 -4.37 6.62 -13.16
C TYR A 419 -4.28 6.75 -14.68
N SER A 420 -5.23 6.17 -15.44
CA SER A 420 -5.23 6.24 -16.89
C SER A 420 -5.30 7.67 -17.41
N CYS A 421 -6.16 8.51 -16.82
CA CYS A 421 -6.29 9.91 -17.19
C CYS A 421 -5.04 10.74 -16.85
N VAL A 422 -4.46 10.53 -15.66
CA VAL A 422 -3.24 11.21 -15.22
C VAL A 422 -2.04 10.78 -16.08
N ALA A 423 -1.91 9.49 -16.36
CA ALA A 423 -0.85 8.95 -17.21
C ALA A 423 -0.94 9.50 -18.64
N LEU A 424 -2.16 9.57 -19.21
CA LEU A 424 -2.39 10.22 -20.50
C LEU A 424 -1.94 11.67 -20.49
N ALA A 425 -2.38 12.43 -19.47
CA ALA A 425 -2.01 13.84 -19.32
C ALA A 425 -0.50 14.03 -19.23
N PHE A 426 0.17 13.14 -18.50
CA PHE A 426 1.62 13.19 -18.32
C PHE A 426 2.38 12.96 -19.63
N VAL A 427 1.93 12.00 -20.43
CA VAL A 427 2.54 11.69 -21.74
C VAL A 427 2.27 12.79 -22.77
N LEU A 428 1.03 13.29 -22.81
CA LEU A 428 0.61 14.25 -23.82
C LEU A 428 0.88 15.72 -23.47
N ARG A 429 1.42 16.03 -22.30
CA ARG A 429 1.72 17.42 -21.87
C ARG A 429 2.83 18.08 -22.70
N GLY A 430 3.75 17.30 -23.26
CA GLY A 430 4.89 17.79 -24.02
C GLY A 430 4.49 18.49 -25.34
N GLU A 431 5.42 19.24 -25.91
CA GLU A 431 5.30 19.87 -27.25
C GLU A 431 6.10 19.08 -28.31
N GLY A 432 6.68 17.93 -27.94
CA GLY A 432 7.46 17.08 -28.86
C GLY A 432 6.61 16.25 -29.82
N THR A 433 7.23 15.77 -30.88
CA THR A 433 6.57 15.00 -31.98
C THR A 433 5.78 13.80 -31.49
N GLY A 434 6.25 13.13 -30.43
CA GLY A 434 5.53 11.97 -29.83
C GLY A 434 4.25 12.36 -29.09
N ALA A 435 4.21 13.53 -28.43
CA ALA A 435 3.04 13.97 -27.66
C ALA A 435 1.90 14.50 -28.56
N THR A 436 2.25 15.01 -29.72
CA THR A 436 1.31 15.62 -30.68
C THR A 436 1.00 14.74 -31.88
N ASP A 437 1.42 13.47 -31.88
CA ASP A 437 1.11 12.50 -32.92
C ASP A 437 -0.42 12.29 -33.01
N PRO A 438 -1.02 12.43 -34.22
CA PRO A 438 -2.46 12.27 -34.44
C PRO A 438 -3.00 10.90 -34.01
N ILE A 439 -2.17 9.86 -33.95
CA ILE A 439 -2.54 8.53 -33.49
C ILE A 439 -3.02 8.55 -32.02
N ASN A 440 -2.54 9.52 -31.22
CA ASN A 440 -2.91 9.69 -29.81
C ASN A 440 -4.32 10.30 -29.63
N MET A 441 -4.95 10.84 -30.67
CA MET A 441 -6.32 11.36 -30.58
C MET A 441 -7.33 10.27 -30.28
N LEU A 442 -7.17 9.10 -30.90
CA LEU A 442 -8.11 7.98 -30.71
C LEU A 442 -8.11 7.48 -29.25
N PRO A 443 -6.98 7.08 -28.64
CA PRO A 443 -6.98 6.63 -27.26
C PRO A 443 -7.39 7.73 -26.27
N ALA A 444 -7.04 8.99 -26.51
CA ALA A 444 -7.48 10.10 -25.66
C ALA A 444 -8.99 10.32 -25.72
N GLY A 445 -9.59 10.23 -26.92
CA GLY A 445 -11.04 10.32 -27.11
C GLY A 445 -11.79 9.14 -26.48
N LEU A 446 -11.30 7.92 -26.69
CA LEU A 446 -11.88 6.74 -26.06
C LEU A 446 -11.83 6.84 -24.55
N LEU A 447 -10.68 7.23 -23.97
CA LEU A 447 -10.55 7.41 -22.53
C LEU A 447 -11.48 8.49 -21.99
N ALA A 448 -11.68 9.58 -22.72
CA ALA A 448 -12.62 10.64 -22.37
C ALA A 448 -14.06 10.11 -22.27
N VAL A 449 -14.51 9.39 -23.31
CA VAL A 449 -15.86 8.81 -23.35
C VAL A 449 -16.05 7.80 -22.23
N ILE A 450 -15.09 6.89 -22.03
CA ILE A 450 -15.11 5.86 -20.99
C ILE A 450 -15.19 6.51 -19.60
N SER A 451 -14.38 7.54 -19.32
CA SER A 451 -14.34 8.21 -18.01
C SER A 451 -15.62 8.98 -17.71
N ILE A 452 -16.17 9.70 -18.71
CA ILE A 452 -17.45 10.41 -18.58
C ILE A 452 -18.60 9.41 -18.39
N TYR A 453 -18.60 8.31 -19.12
CA TYR A 453 -19.60 7.25 -18.96
C TYR A 453 -19.49 6.61 -17.56
N HIS A 454 -18.27 6.34 -17.09
CA HIS A 454 -18.03 5.80 -15.74
C HIS A 454 -18.58 6.74 -14.66
N TYR A 455 -18.33 8.06 -14.76
CA TYR A 455 -18.92 9.06 -13.87
C TYR A 455 -20.45 9.01 -13.90
N GLN A 456 -21.09 9.01 -15.10
CA GLN A 456 -22.55 8.96 -15.22
C GLN A 456 -23.13 7.67 -14.64
N TRP A 457 -22.45 6.55 -14.87
CA TRP A 457 -22.82 5.26 -14.29
C TRP A 457 -22.77 5.30 -12.76
N CYS A 458 -21.71 5.88 -12.16
CA CYS A 458 -21.59 6.05 -10.71
C CYS A 458 -22.70 6.92 -10.12
N ARG A 459 -23.14 7.97 -10.83
CA ARG A 459 -24.25 8.82 -10.37
C ARG A 459 -25.61 8.14 -10.50
N ARG A 460 -25.77 7.27 -11.48
CA ARG A 460 -27.00 6.47 -11.63
C ARG A 460 -27.12 5.36 -10.59
N TRP A 461 -25.98 4.83 -10.16
CA TRP A 461 -25.90 3.70 -9.25
C TRP A 461 -25.08 4.07 -8.02
N PRO A 462 -25.72 4.40 -6.89
CA PRO A 462 -25.01 4.82 -5.69
C PRO A 462 -24.07 3.75 -5.14
N VAL A 463 -23.16 4.18 -4.27
CA VAL A 463 -22.23 3.28 -3.57
C VAL A 463 -23.04 2.30 -2.70
N PRO A 464 -22.64 1.02 -2.63
CA PRO A 464 -23.27 0.05 -1.74
C PRO A 464 -23.30 0.54 -0.29
N ALA A 465 -24.43 0.37 0.38
CA ALA A 465 -24.66 0.87 1.73
C ALA A 465 -23.70 0.29 2.80
N ALA A 466 -23.18 -0.91 2.56
CA ALA A 466 -22.25 -1.62 3.47
C ALA A 466 -20.76 -1.28 3.24
N SER A 467 -20.45 -0.16 2.57
CA SER A 467 -19.08 0.17 2.18
C SER A 467 -18.35 0.97 3.26
N ALA A 468 -17.60 0.29 4.14
CA ALA A 468 -16.79 0.93 5.17
C ALA A 468 -15.76 1.95 4.62
N LEU A 469 -15.22 1.71 3.42
CA LEU A 469 -14.28 2.63 2.78
C LEU A 469 -14.92 3.99 2.49
N PHE A 470 -16.10 4.00 1.85
CA PHE A 470 -16.81 5.24 1.51
C PHE A 470 -17.43 5.90 2.74
N ASP A 471 -17.86 5.14 3.73
CA ASP A 471 -18.32 5.69 5.01
C ASP A 471 -17.23 6.48 5.74
N ALA A 472 -15.98 6.00 5.67
CA ALA A 472 -14.85 6.63 6.34
C ALA A 472 -14.28 7.84 5.58
N PHE A 473 -14.18 7.75 4.23
CA PHE A 473 -13.46 8.74 3.43
C PHE A 473 -14.35 9.62 2.54
N ASP A 474 -15.47 9.08 2.05
CA ASP A 474 -16.32 9.78 1.08
C ASP A 474 -17.77 9.33 1.14
N ARG A 475 -18.45 9.68 2.23
CA ARG A 475 -19.83 9.30 2.49
C ARG A 475 -20.81 9.62 1.36
N ASN A 476 -20.55 10.66 0.55
CA ASN A 476 -21.42 11.11 -0.53
C ASN A 476 -20.90 10.73 -1.92
N ASP A 477 -19.87 9.86 -2.01
CA ASP A 477 -19.23 9.48 -3.27
C ASP A 477 -18.77 10.69 -4.12
N ARG A 478 -18.26 11.74 -3.45
CA ARG A 478 -17.76 12.95 -4.12
C ARG A 478 -16.54 12.65 -4.98
N SER A 479 -15.77 11.63 -4.64
CA SER A 479 -14.60 11.18 -5.41
C SER A 479 -14.94 10.79 -6.86
N ALA A 480 -16.18 10.39 -7.15
CA ALA A 480 -16.62 10.15 -8.52
C ALA A 480 -16.50 11.38 -9.43
N VAL A 481 -16.49 12.60 -8.88
CA VAL A 481 -16.24 13.84 -9.66
C VAL A 481 -14.85 13.81 -10.31
N LEU A 482 -13.87 13.13 -9.71
CA LEU A 482 -12.54 12.97 -10.30
C LEU A 482 -12.58 12.20 -11.63
N LEU A 483 -13.54 11.30 -11.82
CA LEU A 483 -13.76 10.60 -13.08
C LEU A 483 -14.21 11.58 -14.18
N LEU A 484 -15.11 12.52 -13.82
CA LEU A 484 -15.54 13.58 -14.75
C LEU A 484 -14.36 14.49 -15.10
N LEU A 485 -13.59 14.94 -14.10
CA LEU A 485 -12.39 15.76 -14.35
C LEU A 485 -11.36 15.02 -15.22
N GLY A 486 -11.14 13.74 -14.98
CA GLY A 486 -10.28 12.90 -15.82
C GLY A 486 -10.78 12.81 -17.27
N GLY A 487 -12.09 12.61 -17.46
CA GLY A 487 -12.72 12.59 -18.77
C GLY A 487 -12.59 13.93 -19.52
N LEU A 488 -12.79 15.05 -18.82
CA LEU A 488 -12.60 16.40 -19.37
C LEU A 488 -11.14 16.65 -19.74
N ALA A 489 -10.19 16.26 -18.88
CA ALA A 489 -8.76 16.36 -19.18
C ALA A 489 -8.38 15.53 -20.41
N SER A 490 -8.89 14.30 -20.51
CA SER A 490 -8.66 13.45 -21.68
C SER A 490 -9.26 14.04 -22.97
N SER A 491 -10.47 14.63 -22.88
CA SER A 491 -11.09 15.36 -23.99
C SER A 491 -10.25 16.57 -24.42
N PHE A 492 -9.72 17.31 -23.43
CA PHE A 492 -8.82 18.42 -23.69
C PHE A 492 -7.57 17.98 -24.45
N PHE A 493 -6.92 16.89 -24.04
CA PHE A 493 -5.73 16.38 -24.73
C PHE A 493 -6.05 15.86 -26.14
N MET A 494 -7.19 15.23 -26.36
CA MET A 494 -7.65 14.82 -27.69
C MET A 494 -7.75 16.04 -28.62
N ILE A 495 -8.48 17.09 -28.18
CA ILE A 495 -8.70 18.29 -29.00
C ILE A 495 -7.41 19.08 -29.16
N ARG A 496 -6.55 19.12 -28.12
CA ARG A 496 -5.22 19.75 -28.17
C ARG A 496 -4.35 19.18 -29.27
N VAL A 497 -4.32 17.85 -29.42
CA VAL A 497 -3.60 17.20 -30.53
C VAL A 497 -4.20 17.62 -31.89
N GLY A 498 -5.53 17.64 -32.01
CA GLY A 498 -6.22 18.10 -33.21
C GLY A 498 -5.89 19.56 -33.57
N ILE A 499 -5.90 20.46 -32.58
CA ILE A 499 -5.49 21.86 -32.76
C ILE A 499 -4.05 21.95 -33.27
N PHE A 500 -3.13 21.15 -32.68
CA PHE A 500 -1.73 21.15 -33.13
C PHE A 500 -1.60 20.74 -34.61
N GLN A 501 -2.32 19.71 -35.03
CA GLN A 501 -2.33 19.28 -36.45
C GLN A 501 -2.92 20.37 -37.38
N ALA A 502 -3.99 21.02 -36.94
CA ALA A 502 -4.60 22.10 -37.74
C ALA A 502 -3.68 23.33 -37.86
N ILE A 503 -2.93 23.65 -36.81
CA ILE A 503 -2.01 24.81 -36.80
C ILE A 503 -0.77 24.57 -37.66
N GLN A 504 -0.41 23.34 -37.98
CA GLN A 504 0.68 23.07 -38.97
C GLN A 504 0.43 23.69 -40.35
N LEU A 505 -0.81 24.03 -40.66
CA LEU A 505 -1.19 24.75 -41.89
C LEU A 505 -0.95 26.26 -41.81
N VAL A 506 -0.58 26.81 -40.63
CA VAL A 506 -0.36 28.23 -40.35
C VAL A 506 1.14 28.58 -40.51
N PRO A 507 1.53 29.83 -40.85
CA PRO A 507 2.94 30.23 -40.91
C PRO A 507 3.70 29.96 -39.62
N VAL A 508 4.94 29.46 -39.73
CA VAL A 508 5.76 28.95 -38.61
C VAL A 508 5.97 30.00 -37.51
N GLU A 509 6.07 31.27 -37.87
CA GLU A 509 6.32 32.39 -36.94
C GLU A 509 5.26 32.57 -35.87
N ILE A 510 3.99 32.23 -36.16
CA ILE A 510 2.86 32.43 -35.25
C ILE A 510 2.29 31.10 -34.73
N GLN A 511 2.82 29.94 -35.16
CA GLN A 511 2.31 28.62 -34.77
C GLN A 511 2.32 28.41 -33.24
N ARG A 512 3.41 28.76 -32.58
CA ARG A 512 3.59 28.56 -31.13
C ARG A 512 2.60 29.37 -30.31
N ASP A 513 2.42 30.65 -30.64
CA ASP A 513 1.50 31.53 -29.92
C ASP A 513 0.05 31.16 -30.20
N THR A 514 -0.28 30.81 -31.46
CA THR A 514 -1.59 30.30 -31.83
C THR A 514 -1.94 28.99 -31.12
N PHE A 515 -0.97 28.08 -30.99
CA PHE A 515 -1.17 26.82 -30.25
C PHE A 515 -1.42 27.04 -28.77
N ARG A 516 -0.65 27.93 -28.14
CA ARG A 516 -0.80 28.25 -26.70
C ARG A 516 -2.15 28.92 -26.41
N CYS A 517 -2.50 29.93 -27.16
CA CYS A 517 -3.77 30.64 -27.02
C CYS A 517 -4.97 29.77 -27.43
N GLY A 518 -4.82 28.90 -28.42
CA GLY A 518 -5.85 27.92 -28.79
C GLY A 518 -6.23 26.96 -27.68
N GLN A 519 -5.27 26.55 -26.86
CA GLN A 519 -5.55 25.74 -25.66
C GLN A 519 -6.38 26.53 -24.63
N SER A 520 -6.13 27.83 -24.45
CA SER A 520 -6.90 28.68 -23.52
C SER A 520 -8.33 28.88 -24.01
N VAL A 521 -8.50 29.14 -25.32
CA VAL A 521 -9.84 29.21 -25.95
C VAL A 521 -10.60 27.90 -25.73
N LEU A 522 -9.93 26.75 -25.87
CA LEU A 522 -10.54 25.44 -25.63
C LEU A 522 -11.00 25.27 -24.17
N ILE A 523 -10.17 25.64 -23.19
CA ILE A 523 -10.53 25.55 -21.76
C ILE A 523 -11.73 26.45 -21.45
N ASN A 524 -11.72 27.68 -21.94
CA ASN A 524 -12.80 28.63 -21.75
C ASN A 524 -14.11 28.19 -22.43
N ALA A 525 -14.03 27.61 -23.65
CA ALA A 525 -15.19 27.03 -24.32
C ALA A 525 -15.76 25.83 -23.54
N ALA A 526 -14.89 24.96 -22.98
CA ALA A 526 -15.33 23.87 -22.11
C ALA A 526 -16.04 24.38 -20.85
N ALA A 527 -15.54 25.44 -20.23
CA ALA A 527 -16.19 26.09 -19.08
C ALA A 527 -17.61 26.59 -19.43
N ILE A 528 -17.77 27.25 -20.60
CA ILE A 528 -19.08 27.70 -21.10
C ILE A 528 -20.04 26.51 -21.28
N VAL A 529 -19.58 25.44 -21.94
CA VAL A 529 -20.42 24.25 -22.17
C VAL A 529 -20.84 23.63 -20.82
N LEU A 530 -19.89 23.50 -19.89
CA LEU A 530 -20.17 22.92 -18.58
C LEU A 530 -21.17 23.73 -17.77
N ILE A 531 -21.06 25.07 -17.73
CA ILE A 531 -22.00 25.90 -16.96
C ILE A 531 -23.40 25.89 -17.58
N VAL A 532 -23.50 25.86 -18.93
CA VAL A 532 -24.78 25.72 -19.63
C VAL A 532 -25.41 24.35 -19.33
N VAL A 533 -24.64 23.26 -19.43
CA VAL A 533 -25.13 21.91 -19.10
C VAL A 533 -25.53 21.83 -17.61
N ALA A 534 -24.75 22.42 -16.69
CA ALA A 534 -25.07 22.50 -15.28
C ALA A 534 -26.41 23.21 -15.05
N TYR A 535 -26.61 24.34 -15.73
CA TYR A 535 -27.84 25.12 -15.63
C TYR A 535 -29.06 24.36 -16.18
N LEU A 536 -28.93 23.72 -17.34
CA LEU A 536 -30.01 22.93 -17.96
C LEU A 536 -30.37 21.70 -17.13
N ARG A 537 -29.37 21.02 -16.56
CA ARG A 537 -29.57 19.81 -15.75
C ARG A 537 -29.76 20.07 -14.26
N GLN A 538 -29.70 21.32 -13.81
CA GLN A 538 -29.78 21.74 -12.38
C GLN A 538 -28.80 20.95 -11.48
N ASN A 539 -27.60 20.65 -12.02
CA ASN A 539 -26.63 19.81 -11.32
C ASN A 539 -25.53 20.67 -10.67
N LYS A 540 -25.52 20.67 -9.32
CA LYS A 540 -24.55 21.41 -8.50
C LYS A 540 -23.09 20.93 -8.69
N GLU A 541 -22.88 19.64 -8.98
CA GLU A 541 -21.53 19.10 -9.18
C GLU A 541 -20.92 19.60 -10.48
N ILE A 542 -21.67 19.51 -11.60
CA ILE A 542 -21.20 20.01 -12.90
C ILE A 542 -20.95 21.52 -12.83
N ARG A 543 -21.78 22.27 -12.08
CA ARG A 543 -21.57 23.70 -11.82
C ARG A 543 -20.22 23.95 -11.14
N ASN A 544 -19.92 23.21 -10.06
CA ASN A 544 -18.66 23.37 -9.34
C ASN A 544 -17.45 23.01 -10.21
N VAL A 545 -17.58 21.99 -11.07
CA VAL A 545 -16.58 21.64 -12.08
C VAL A 545 -16.40 22.76 -13.11
N ALA A 546 -17.50 23.38 -13.57
CA ALA A 546 -17.42 24.52 -14.50
C ALA A 546 -16.61 25.67 -13.88
N ILE A 547 -16.93 26.06 -12.64
CA ILE A 547 -16.20 27.10 -11.91
C ILE A 547 -14.70 26.75 -11.79
N LEU A 548 -14.38 25.48 -11.46
CA LEU A 548 -12.99 25.03 -11.39
C LEU A 548 -12.28 25.18 -12.74
N VAL A 549 -12.93 24.80 -13.84
CA VAL A 549 -12.36 24.91 -15.19
C VAL A 549 -12.15 26.38 -15.58
N THR A 550 -13.08 27.28 -15.20
CA THR A 550 -12.93 28.73 -15.42
C THR A 550 -11.74 29.31 -14.65
N VAL A 551 -11.55 28.87 -13.38
CA VAL A 551 -10.35 29.26 -12.58
C VAL A 551 -9.06 28.78 -13.24
N VAL A 552 -9.01 27.52 -13.74
CA VAL A 552 -7.86 27.02 -14.48
C VAL A 552 -7.63 27.82 -15.76
N GLY A 553 -8.70 28.18 -16.47
CA GLY A 553 -8.65 29.07 -17.64
C GLY A 553 -8.06 30.44 -17.30
N ALA A 554 -8.53 31.06 -16.20
CA ALA A 554 -7.98 32.34 -15.70
C ALA A 554 -6.47 32.24 -15.41
N ILE A 555 -6.06 31.23 -14.65
CA ILE A 555 -4.65 31.02 -14.33
C ILE A 555 -3.81 30.90 -15.61
N LYS A 556 -4.30 30.11 -16.57
CA LYS A 556 -3.58 29.93 -17.83
C LYS A 556 -3.51 31.22 -18.65
N VAL A 557 -4.62 31.95 -18.80
CA VAL A 557 -4.66 33.20 -19.58
C VAL A 557 -3.79 34.28 -18.93
N PHE A 558 -3.91 34.52 -17.62
CA PHE A 558 -3.21 35.62 -16.96
C PHE A 558 -1.75 35.32 -16.58
N LEU A 559 -1.41 34.06 -16.27
CA LEU A 559 -0.03 33.73 -15.87
C LEU A 559 0.82 33.17 -17.00
N TYR A 560 0.21 32.54 -18.03
CA TYR A 560 0.99 31.94 -19.12
C TYR A 560 0.83 32.67 -20.46
N ASP A 561 -0.41 33.00 -20.87
CA ASP A 561 -0.61 33.61 -22.18
C ASP A 561 -0.21 35.08 -22.16
N LEU A 562 -0.64 35.84 -21.12
CA LEU A 562 -0.33 37.28 -21.00
C LEU A 562 1.17 37.56 -20.91
N LEU A 563 1.93 36.69 -20.25
CA LEU A 563 3.38 36.83 -20.04
C LEU A 563 4.21 36.25 -21.18
N GLY A 564 3.65 35.34 -21.99
CA GLY A 564 4.44 34.53 -22.93
C GLY A 564 3.99 34.54 -24.37
N THR A 565 2.93 35.31 -24.75
CA THR A 565 2.41 35.37 -26.13
C THR A 565 2.06 36.78 -26.51
N HIS A 566 2.06 37.07 -27.83
CA HIS A 566 1.82 38.41 -28.37
C HIS A 566 0.85 38.37 -29.55
N GLY A 567 0.31 39.53 -29.88
CA GLY A 567 -0.51 39.73 -31.08
C GLY A 567 -1.95 39.20 -30.98
N LEU A 568 -2.55 38.90 -32.13
CA LEU A 568 -3.94 38.46 -32.26
C LEU A 568 -4.29 37.23 -31.44
N PRO A 569 -3.45 36.19 -31.35
CA PRO A 569 -3.78 35.01 -30.51
C PRO A 569 -4.05 35.35 -29.04
N LEU A 570 -3.29 36.28 -28.46
CA LEU A 570 -3.50 36.75 -27.10
C LEU A 570 -4.87 37.44 -26.93
N VAL A 571 -5.26 38.27 -27.90
CA VAL A 571 -6.58 38.95 -27.85
C VAL A 571 -7.72 37.92 -27.85
N PHE A 572 -7.64 36.86 -28.66
CA PHE A 572 -8.64 35.78 -28.64
C PHE A 572 -8.64 35.00 -27.34
N SER A 573 -7.50 34.77 -26.70
CA SER A 573 -7.39 34.11 -25.42
C SER A 573 -8.10 34.90 -24.31
N ILE A 574 -7.82 36.21 -24.20
CA ILE A 574 -8.44 37.11 -23.21
C ILE A 574 -9.94 37.27 -23.47
N PHE A 575 -10.34 37.46 -24.75
CA PHE A 575 -11.73 37.59 -25.14
C PHE A 575 -12.54 36.33 -24.77
N SER A 576 -12.02 35.14 -25.07
CA SER A 576 -12.68 33.88 -24.74
C SER A 576 -12.88 33.70 -23.24
N PHE A 577 -11.91 34.12 -22.43
CA PHE A 577 -12.03 34.10 -20.97
C PHE A 577 -13.10 35.10 -20.50
N GLY A 578 -13.08 36.33 -20.98
CA GLY A 578 -14.09 37.34 -20.65
C GLY A 578 -15.51 36.87 -20.95
N MET A 579 -15.69 36.20 -22.10
CA MET A 579 -16.98 35.62 -22.51
C MET A 579 -17.38 34.47 -21.59
N ALA A 580 -16.46 33.59 -21.21
CA ALA A 580 -16.74 32.50 -20.29
C ALA A 580 -17.16 33.03 -18.91
N ALA A 581 -16.42 33.97 -18.35
CA ALA A 581 -16.74 34.61 -17.07
C ALA A 581 -18.09 35.34 -17.08
N ALA A 582 -18.44 36.03 -18.19
CA ALA A 582 -19.73 36.71 -18.34
C ALA A 582 -20.91 35.71 -18.37
N ILE A 583 -20.80 34.65 -19.17
CA ILE A 583 -21.84 33.61 -19.26
C ILE A 583 -22.00 32.89 -17.93
N GLU A 584 -20.91 32.58 -17.25
CA GLU A 584 -20.93 31.95 -15.92
C GLU A 584 -21.60 32.85 -14.88
N SER A 585 -21.27 34.15 -14.85
CA SER A 585 -21.89 35.13 -13.95
C SER A 585 -23.42 35.21 -14.15
N ILE A 586 -23.88 35.24 -15.43
CA ILE A 586 -25.30 35.24 -15.75
C ILE A 586 -25.99 33.95 -15.29
N ALA A 587 -25.37 32.81 -15.53
CA ALA A 587 -25.90 31.50 -15.16
C ALA A 587 -26.03 31.37 -13.63
N LEU A 588 -24.98 31.77 -12.89
CA LEU A 588 -24.96 31.75 -11.42
C LEU A 588 -26.00 32.71 -10.82
N GLY A 589 -26.14 33.92 -11.37
CA GLY A 589 -27.15 34.88 -10.95
C GLY A 589 -28.61 34.37 -11.12
N LYS A 590 -28.90 33.71 -12.25
CA LYS A 590 -30.18 33.03 -12.46
C LYS A 590 -30.40 31.86 -11.50
N TRP A 591 -29.34 31.08 -11.22
CA TRP A 591 -29.41 29.98 -10.28
C TRP A 591 -29.75 30.42 -8.86
N GLN A 592 -29.12 31.51 -8.38
CA GLN A 592 -29.42 32.09 -7.06
C GLN A 592 -30.88 32.55 -6.94
N LYS A 593 -31.42 33.21 -8.00
CA LYS A 593 -32.83 33.63 -8.02
C LYS A 593 -33.79 32.45 -7.96
N GLN A 594 -33.49 31.35 -8.62
CA GLN A 594 -34.30 30.12 -8.57
C GLN A 594 -34.25 29.42 -7.20
N SER A 595 -33.08 29.47 -6.54
CA SER A 595 -32.88 28.86 -5.20
C SER A 595 -33.50 29.70 -4.07
N ALA A 596 -33.67 30.99 -4.28
CA ALA A 596 -34.28 31.92 -3.35
C ALA A 596 -35.81 31.95 -3.42
N GLY A 597 -36.49 30.88 -3.87
CA GLY A 597 -37.94 30.63 -3.95
C GLY A 597 -38.92 31.71 -3.44
N PRO A 598 -40.22 31.66 -3.73
CA PRO A 598 -41.20 32.73 -3.46
C PRO A 598 -41.60 32.88 -1.96
N SER A 599 -40.65 32.83 -1.03
CA SER A 599 -40.90 32.84 0.43
C SER A 599 -40.85 34.20 1.09
N GLN A 600 -40.79 35.32 0.35
CA GLN A 600 -40.85 36.67 0.93
C GLN A 600 -41.71 37.68 0.16
N LYS A 601 -42.80 37.25 -0.43
CA LYS A 601 -43.87 38.18 -0.82
C LYS A 601 -45.11 37.83 -0.05
N GLY A 602 -45.32 38.53 1.05
CA GLY A 602 -46.62 38.48 1.70
C GLY A 602 -46.61 38.42 3.22
N VAL A 603 -46.10 39.44 3.89
CA VAL A 603 -46.70 39.96 5.14
C VAL A 603 -46.41 41.45 5.16
N VAL A 604 -47.16 42.20 4.37
CA VAL A 604 -47.49 43.58 4.75
C VAL A 604 -48.76 43.44 5.59
N THR A 605 -48.61 43.46 6.90
CA THR A 605 -49.69 43.65 7.83
C THR A 605 -50.12 45.10 7.72
N ASP A 606 -51.30 45.36 7.10
CA ASP A 606 -52.06 46.51 7.34
C ASP A 606 -52.48 46.55 8.83
N THR A 607 -52.02 47.56 9.57
CA THR A 607 -52.62 48.11 10.75
C THR A 607 -52.61 49.64 10.65
#